data_54ca909fe032bd4f5ce1cc5bf974d242
#
_entry.id   54ca909fe032bd4f5ce1cc5bf974d242
#
_cell.length_a   1.000
_cell.length_b   1.000
_cell.length_c   1.000
_cell.angle_alpha   90.00
_cell.angle_beta   90.00
_cell.angle_gamma   90.00
#
_symmetry.space_group_name_H-M   'P 1'
#
loop_
_entity.id
_entity.type
_entity.pdbx_description
1 polymer ?
#
loop_
_entity_poly.entity_id
_entity_poly.type
_entity_poly.pdbx_seq_one_letter_code
_entity_poly.pdbx_strand_id
1 'polypeptide(L)'
;MKKECCLCRRSIVLLCKKNADGYICNKCKKYISSKINLKYADAEYLKSLYEENKKRSKTFSCTASYGSLFIDGKNNMFCISNRQANRLPLCFGDIYYVSELSCVGLYCTNARFVNNRVLCDIKFSFTTENTSSETTIARGQKCSFKIQGDKVAWNEPPVFCVFREMFKQMIDNEYFGLNKKLQSIQKMKYEITHTENNYDWAKGIMFFDTEDEPSSAELKKHRNTLVKAFHPDLNDALHEEENTQITARINKAYEILNDGNK
;
A
#
# COMPACT_ATOMS: atom_id res chain seq x y z
N MET A 1 -28.24 11.89 -35.36
CA MET A 1 -28.83 11.03 -34.29
C MET A 1 -28.39 11.55 -32.94
N LYS A 2 -29.33 11.73 -32.00
CA LYS A 2 -28.98 12.07 -30.60
C LYS A 2 -28.34 10.85 -29.94
N LYS A 3 -27.17 11.02 -29.29
CA LYS A 3 -26.53 9.95 -28.54
C LYS A 3 -27.29 9.74 -27.24
N GLU A 4 -27.67 8.50 -26.95
CA GLU A 4 -28.33 8.12 -25.71
C GLU A 4 -27.42 7.22 -24.85
N CYS A 5 -27.55 7.33 -23.54
CA CYS A 5 -26.83 6.47 -22.61
C CYS A 5 -27.47 5.08 -22.56
N CYS A 6 -26.72 4.03 -22.83
CA CYS A 6 -27.23 2.65 -22.81
C CYS A 6 -27.73 2.20 -21.42
N LEU A 7 -27.26 2.84 -20.34
CA LEU A 7 -27.64 2.49 -18.96
C LEU A 7 -28.86 3.25 -18.45
N CYS A 8 -28.96 4.57 -18.66
CA CYS A 8 -30.04 5.38 -18.11
C CYS A 8 -30.96 6.00 -19.15
N ARG A 9 -30.75 5.73 -20.44
CA ARG A 9 -31.55 6.21 -21.58
C ARG A 9 -31.62 7.74 -21.76
N ARG A 10 -30.82 8.52 -21.01
CA ARG A 10 -30.78 9.97 -21.15
C ARG A 10 -29.99 10.39 -22.38
N SER A 11 -30.43 11.43 -23.04
CA SER A 11 -29.66 12.07 -24.11
C SER A 11 -28.31 12.59 -23.60
N ILE A 12 -27.26 12.36 -24.36
CA ILE A 12 -25.90 12.77 -24.03
C ILE A 12 -25.54 13.96 -24.92
N VAL A 13 -25.33 15.10 -24.29
CA VAL A 13 -24.96 16.36 -24.99
C VAL A 13 -23.44 16.50 -25.08
N LEU A 14 -22.73 16.16 -23.99
CA LEU A 14 -21.27 16.32 -23.86
C LEU A 14 -20.68 15.15 -23.07
N LEU A 15 -19.40 14.83 -23.39
CA LEU A 15 -18.54 13.89 -22.64
C LEU A 15 -19.22 12.53 -22.33
N CYS A 16 -19.02 11.58 -23.20
CA CYS A 16 -19.42 10.19 -23.00
C CYS A 16 -18.25 9.23 -23.25
N LYS A 17 -18.36 8.00 -22.77
CA LYS A 17 -17.47 6.91 -23.14
C LYS A 17 -18.21 5.92 -24.01
N LYS A 18 -17.53 5.40 -25.02
CA LYS A 18 -18.07 4.37 -25.90
C LYS A 18 -17.85 2.99 -25.24
N ASN A 19 -18.88 2.13 -25.30
CA ASN A 19 -18.77 0.71 -24.98
C ASN A 19 -19.05 -0.13 -26.25
N ALA A 20 -19.15 -1.45 -26.13
CA ALA A 20 -19.41 -2.32 -27.26
C ALA A 20 -20.71 -1.93 -28.01
N ASP A 21 -21.77 -1.62 -27.28
CA ASP A 21 -23.14 -1.43 -27.82
C ASP A 21 -23.59 0.04 -27.90
N GLY A 22 -22.76 1.00 -27.50
CA GLY A 22 -23.20 2.40 -27.54
C GLY A 22 -22.38 3.35 -26.69
N TYR A 23 -23.08 4.19 -25.92
CA TYR A 23 -22.44 5.26 -25.13
C TYR A 23 -22.90 5.24 -23.67
N ILE A 24 -21.99 5.61 -22.76
CA ILE A 24 -22.24 5.75 -21.33
C ILE A 24 -22.03 7.20 -20.93
N CYS A 25 -23.00 7.83 -20.29
CA CYS A 25 -22.86 9.19 -19.78
C CYS A 25 -21.99 9.23 -18.51
N ASN A 26 -21.39 10.38 -18.23
CA ASN A 26 -20.51 10.54 -17.06
C ASN A 26 -21.22 10.29 -15.71
N LYS A 27 -22.54 10.52 -15.64
CA LYS A 27 -23.33 10.22 -14.42
C LYS A 27 -23.41 8.74 -14.13
N CYS A 28 -23.54 7.89 -15.17
CA CYS A 28 -23.58 6.45 -15.02
C CYS A 28 -22.20 5.84 -14.87
N LYS A 29 -21.19 6.42 -15.54
CA LYS A 29 -19.80 5.94 -15.50
C LYS A 29 -19.25 5.87 -14.08
N LYS A 30 -19.66 6.75 -13.17
CA LYS A 30 -19.18 6.72 -11.76
C LYS A 30 -19.57 5.46 -10.99
N TYR A 31 -20.56 4.70 -11.48
CA TYR A 31 -20.99 3.42 -10.90
C TYR A 31 -20.36 2.20 -11.60
N ILE A 32 -19.48 2.42 -12.58
CA ILE A 32 -18.76 1.36 -13.26
C ILE A 32 -17.31 1.41 -12.80
N SER A 33 -16.76 0.26 -12.42
CA SER A 33 -15.37 0.15 -12.00
C SER A 33 -14.41 0.70 -13.07
N SER A 34 -13.41 1.44 -12.62
CA SER A 34 -12.35 1.95 -13.50
C SER A 34 -11.46 0.84 -14.10
N LYS A 35 -11.55 -0.37 -13.55
CA LYS A 35 -10.82 -1.56 -14.02
C LYS A 35 -11.47 -2.23 -15.23
N ILE A 36 -12.76 -1.94 -15.50
CA ILE A 36 -13.48 -2.51 -16.63
C ILE A 36 -13.08 -1.78 -17.91
N ASN A 37 -12.63 -2.57 -18.90
CA ASN A 37 -12.40 -2.04 -20.22
C ASN A 37 -13.75 -1.88 -20.96
N LEU A 38 -14.29 -0.68 -20.89
CA LEU A 38 -15.59 -0.36 -21.45
C LEU A 38 -15.71 -0.69 -22.95
N LYS A 39 -14.60 -0.67 -23.70
CA LYS A 39 -14.62 -0.94 -25.14
C LYS A 39 -15.17 -2.33 -25.48
N TYR A 40 -14.94 -3.30 -24.58
CA TYR A 40 -15.30 -4.71 -24.80
C TYR A 40 -16.48 -5.17 -23.92
N ALA A 41 -16.99 -4.31 -23.06
CA ALA A 41 -18.10 -4.64 -22.17
C ALA A 41 -19.45 -4.35 -22.87
N ASP A 42 -20.34 -5.34 -22.88
CA ASP A 42 -21.69 -5.19 -23.42
C ASP A 42 -22.61 -4.38 -22.49
N ALA A 43 -23.74 -3.92 -23.01
CA ALA A 43 -24.65 -3.06 -22.26
C ALA A 43 -25.39 -3.79 -21.13
N GLU A 44 -25.66 -5.10 -21.28
CA GLU A 44 -26.38 -5.88 -20.28
C GLU A 44 -25.52 -6.11 -19.04
N TYR A 45 -24.27 -6.54 -19.23
CA TYR A 45 -23.28 -6.66 -18.16
C TYR A 45 -23.07 -5.34 -17.42
N LEU A 46 -22.87 -4.25 -18.18
CA LEU A 46 -22.69 -2.92 -17.58
C LEU A 46 -23.94 -2.42 -16.85
N LYS A 47 -25.14 -2.78 -17.28
CA LYS A 47 -26.38 -2.44 -16.61
C LYS A 47 -26.52 -3.17 -15.27
N SER A 48 -26.20 -4.45 -15.23
CA SER A 48 -26.18 -5.23 -13.98
C SER A 48 -25.25 -4.58 -12.97
N LEU A 49 -24.01 -4.32 -13.33
CA LEU A 49 -23.02 -3.65 -12.48
C LEU A 49 -23.46 -2.25 -12.03
N TYR A 50 -24.06 -1.48 -12.95
CA TYR A 50 -24.56 -0.14 -12.63
C TYR A 50 -25.64 -0.16 -11.56
N GLU A 51 -26.64 -1.04 -11.68
CA GLU A 51 -27.74 -1.13 -10.71
C GLU A 51 -27.23 -1.62 -9.34
N GLU A 52 -26.35 -2.61 -9.33
CA GLU A 52 -25.74 -3.12 -8.11
C GLU A 52 -24.89 -2.05 -7.41
N ASN A 53 -23.95 -1.42 -8.10
CA ASN A 53 -23.09 -0.38 -7.53
C ASN A 53 -23.89 0.87 -7.11
N LYS A 54 -24.97 1.18 -7.80
CA LYS A 54 -25.90 2.24 -7.41
C LYS A 54 -26.62 1.90 -6.09
N LYS A 55 -26.99 0.63 -5.89
CA LYS A 55 -27.56 0.15 -4.62
C LYS A 55 -26.51 0.24 -3.51
N ARG A 56 -25.30 -0.30 -3.73
CA ARG A 56 -24.18 -0.24 -2.77
C ARG A 56 -23.84 1.20 -2.39
N SER A 57 -23.83 2.12 -3.34
CA SER A 57 -23.52 3.53 -3.09
C SER A 57 -24.51 4.27 -2.19
N LYS A 58 -25.74 3.79 -2.12
CA LYS A 58 -26.77 4.36 -1.22
C LYS A 58 -26.57 3.92 0.23
N THR A 59 -26.02 2.72 0.41
CA THR A 59 -25.76 2.12 1.73
C THR A 59 -24.42 2.57 2.29
N PHE A 60 -23.44 2.79 1.41
CA PHE A 60 -22.06 3.11 1.80
C PHE A 60 -21.98 4.45 2.54
N SER A 61 -21.49 4.41 3.78
CA SER A 61 -21.24 5.58 4.63
C SER A 61 -19.80 5.51 5.16
N CYS A 62 -18.91 6.33 4.61
CA CYS A 62 -17.50 6.34 5.00
C CYS A 62 -17.33 6.69 6.48
N THR A 63 -16.78 5.76 7.25
CA THR A 63 -16.46 5.94 8.68
C THR A 63 -14.97 6.19 8.91
N ALA A 64 -14.10 5.72 7.99
CA ALA A 64 -12.67 5.95 8.01
C ALA A 64 -12.12 5.97 6.58
N SER A 65 -11.00 6.69 6.38
CA SER A 65 -10.33 6.71 5.08
C SER A 65 -8.81 6.77 5.23
N TYR A 66 -8.11 6.15 4.28
CA TYR A 66 -6.67 6.23 4.19
C TYR A 66 -6.23 6.22 2.72
N GLY A 67 -5.67 7.33 2.26
CA GLY A 67 -5.31 7.50 0.86
C GLY A 67 -6.53 7.29 -0.05
N SER A 68 -6.46 6.30 -0.94
CA SER A 68 -7.57 5.92 -1.83
C SER A 68 -8.50 4.84 -1.29
N LEU A 69 -8.29 4.34 -0.06
CA LEU A 69 -9.15 3.38 0.61
C LEU A 69 -10.14 4.10 1.53
N PHE A 70 -11.42 3.83 1.35
CA PHE A 70 -12.52 4.33 2.16
C PHE A 70 -13.24 3.15 2.80
N ILE A 71 -13.49 3.23 4.10
CA ILE A 71 -14.05 2.14 4.91
C ILE A 71 -15.39 2.58 5.49
N ASP A 72 -16.37 1.71 5.39
CA ASP A 72 -17.64 1.77 6.09
C ASP A 72 -17.71 0.61 7.09
N GLY A 73 -17.27 0.86 8.31
CA GLY A 73 -17.25 -0.15 9.36
C GLY A 73 -18.65 -0.53 9.87
N LYS A 74 -19.67 0.31 9.64
CA LYS A 74 -21.04 0.01 10.05
C LYS A 74 -21.71 -1.02 9.16
N ASN A 75 -21.47 -0.92 7.85
CA ASN A 75 -22.07 -1.79 6.85
C ASN A 75 -21.13 -2.87 6.34
N ASN A 76 -19.94 -3.01 6.93
CA ASN A 76 -18.89 -3.94 6.50
C ASN A 76 -18.60 -3.82 4.99
N MET A 77 -18.35 -2.58 4.56
CA MET A 77 -18.05 -2.25 3.16
C MET A 77 -16.76 -1.46 3.07
N PHE A 78 -16.11 -1.53 1.91
CA PHE A 78 -15.01 -0.63 1.57
C PHE A 78 -15.12 -0.17 0.12
N CYS A 79 -14.46 0.94 -0.18
CA CYS A 79 -14.38 1.49 -1.53
C CYS A 79 -12.93 1.87 -1.85
N ILE A 80 -12.50 1.60 -3.07
CA ILE A 80 -11.21 2.08 -3.58
C ILE A 80 -11.49 3.18 -4.59
N SER A 81 -10.94 4.36 -4.36
CA SER A 81 -11.10 5.49 -5.26
C SER A 81 -9.78 6.19 -5.49
N ASN A 82 -9.49 6.51 -6.74
CA ASN A 82 -8.24 7.19 -7.14
C ASN A 82 -8.20 8.69 -6.74
N ARG A 83 -9.15 9.19 -5.97
CA ARG A 83 -9.18 10.59 -5.53
C ARG A 83 -8.86 10.76 -4.07
N GLN A 84 -8.01 11.76 -3.80
CA GLN A 84 -7.55 12.13 -2.47
C GLN A 84 -8.65 12.52 -1.49
N ALA A 85 -8.36 12.25 -0.26
CA ALA A 85 -9.04 12.14 1.01
C ALA A 85 -10.13 13.16 1.43
N ASN A 86 -10.45 14.22 0.70
CA ASN A 86 -11.35 15.25 1.21
C ASN A 86 -12.71 15.30 0.53
N ARG A 87 -13.04 14.35 -0.33
CA ARG A 87 -14.37 14.26 -0.98
C ARG A 87 -14.78 12.81 -1.06
N LEU A 88 -16.04 12.53 -0.77
CA LEU A 88 -16.68 11.23 -0.98
C LEU A 88 -16.25 10.59 -2.30
N PRO A 89 -16.08 9.26 -2.35
CA PRO A 89 -15.59 8.58 -3.53
C PRO A 89 -16.43 8.99 -4.74
N LEU A 90 -15.76 9.56 -5.76
CA LEU A 90 -16.43 9.95 -6.99
C LEU A 90 -16.68 8.78 -7.93
N CYS A 91 -16.12 7.62 -7.63
CA CYS A 91 -16.34 6.39 -8.34
C CYS A 91 -16.92 5.35 -7.37
N PHE A 92 -18.20 5.07 -7.52
CA PHE A 92 -18.92 4.06 -6.75
C PHE A 92 -18.86 2.67 -7.40
N GLY A 93 -18.09 2.53 -8.48
CA GLY A 93 -17.91 1.27 -9.19
C GLY A 93 -16.98 0.27 -8.50
N ASP A 94 -16.26 0.73 -7.47
CA ASP A 94 -15.28 -0.06 -6.72
C ASP A 94 -15.66 -0.13 -5.23
N ILE A 95 -16.96 -0.32 -4.92
CA ILE A 95 -17.49 -0.59 -3.58
C ILE A 95 -17.71 -2.10 -3.44
N TYR A 96 -17.17 -2.67 -2.37
CA TYR A 96 -17.23 -4.11 -2.08
C TYR A 96 -17.76 -4.35 -0.68
N TYR A 97 -18.49 -5.45 -0.46
CA TYR A 97 -18.78 -5.98 0.86
C TYR A 97 -17.59 -6.82 1.34
N VAL A 98 -17.30 -6.76 2.63
CA VAL A 98 -16.27 -7.60 3.25
C VAL A 98 -16.58 -9.08 3.06
N SER A 99 -17.87 -9.45 3.09
CA SER A 99 -18.34 -10.82 2.88
C SER A 99 -18.06 -11.42 1.49
N GLU A 100 -17.71 -10.57 0.50
CA GLU A 100 -17.36 -11.04 -0.86
C GLU A 100 -15.88 -11.41 -0.98
N LEU A 101 -15.09 -11.17 0.06
CA LEU A 101 -13.65 -11.36 0.03
C LEU A 101 -13.27 -12.75 0.54
N SER A 102 -12.30 -13.35 -0.12
CA SER A 102 -11.63 -14.58 0.34
C SER A 102 -10.29 -14.28 1.02
N CYS A 103 -9.62 -13.21 0.59
CA CYS A 103 -8.32 -12.83 1.12
C CYS A 103 -8.10 -11.33 1.00
N VAL A 104 -7.40 -10.73 1.98
CA VAL A 104 -6.99 -9.33 1.95
C VAL A 104 -5.58 -9.16 2.49
N GLY A 105 -4.85 -8.20 1.91
CA GLY A 105 -3.53 -7.78 2.36
C GLY A 105 -3.41 -6.27 2.45
N LEU A 106 -2.68 -5.80 3.46
CA LEU A 106 -2.28 -4.40 3.61
C LEU A 106 -0.81 -4.37 4.01
N TYR A 107 0.05 -3.85 3.16
CA TYR A 107 1.50 -3.94 3.35
C TYR A 107 2.26 -2.75 2.79
N CYS A 108 3.45 -2.51 3.34
CA CYS A 108 4.38 -1.50 2.86
C CYS A 108 5.28 -2.07 1.78
N THR A 109 5.52 -1.27 0.74
CA THR A 109 6.45 -1.56 -0.35
C THR A 109 7.29 -0.34 -0.68
N ASN A 110 8.31 -0.51 -1.54
CA ASN A 110 9.10 0.58 -2.09
C ASN A 110 9.67 1.50 -1.00
N ALA A 111 10.25 0.92 0.06
CA ALA A 111 10.94 1.69 1.06
C ALA A 111 12.10 2.46 0.40
N ARG A 112 12.15 3.78 0.60
CA ARG A 112 13.14 4.67 0.01
C ARG A 112 13.50 5.80 0.95
N PHE A 113 14.70 6.29 0.81
CA PHE A 113 15.23 7.41 1.59
C PHE A 113 15.15 8.69 0.76
N VAL A 114 14.39 9.65 1.25
CA VAL A 114 14.21 10.94 0.60
C VAL A 114 14.26 12.04 1.67
N ASN A 115 15.15 13.01 1.49
CA ASN A 115 15.28 14.15 2.41
C ASN A 115 15.37 13.74 3.88
N ASN A 116 16.27 12.81 4.21
CA ASN A 116 16.51 12.28 5.56
C ASN A 116 15.32 11.56 6.20
N ARG A 117 14.40 11.03 5.38
CA ARG A 117 13.24 10.27 5.85
C ARG A 117 13.11 8.95 5.11
N VAL A 118 12.69 7.93 5.81
CA VAL A 118 12.26 6.68 5.21
C VAL A 118 10.81 6.83 4.77
N LEU A 119 10.57 6.66 3.49
CA LEU A 119 9.23 6.68 2.91
C LEU A 119 8.89 5.32 2.36
N CYS A 120 7.64 4.91 2.46
CA CYS A 120 7.13 3.72 1.79
C CYS A 120 5.82 4.01 1.05
N ASP A 121 5.48 3.11 0.15
CA ASP A 121 4.15 3.08 -0.45
C ASP A 121 3.31 2.04 0.28
N ILE A 122 2.04 2.32 0.52
CA ILE A 122 1.11 1.36 1.12
C ILE A 122 0.25 0.77 0.03
N LYS A 123 0.29 -0.54 -0.08
CA LYS A 123 -0.52 -1.32 -1.00
C LYS A 123 -1.64 -2.04 -0.25
N PHE A 124 -2.77 -2.11 -0.91
CA PHE A 124 -3.93 -2.89 -0.54
C PHE A 124 -4.19 -3.94 -1.62
N SER A 125 -4.28 -5.18 -1.24
CA SER A 125 -4.65 -6.30 -2.10
C SER A 125 -5.91 -6.97 -1.57
N PHE A 126 -6.72 -7.51 -2.46
CA PHE A 126 -7.87 -8.31 -2.09
C PHE A 126 -8.22 -9.29 -3.21
N THR A 127 -8.86 -10.38 -2.83
CA THR A 127 -9.36 -11.41 -3.74
C THR A 127 -10.84 -11.67 -3.43
N THR A 128 -11.63 -11.72 -4.49
CA THR A 128 -13.03 -12.23 -4.47
C THR A 128 -13.08 -13.47 -5.33
N GLU A 129 -14.21 -14.17 -5.41
CA GLU A 129 -14.37 -15.33 -6.29
C GLU A 129 -13.96 -15.05 -7.74
N ASN A 130 -14.20 -13.83 -8.23
CA ASN A 130 -14.04 -13.47 -9.64
C ASN A 130 -12.92 -12.49 -9.92
N THR A 131 -12.25 -11.97 -8.89
CA THR A 131 -11.29 -10.88 -9.08
C THR A 131 -10.20 -10.90 -8.03
N SER A 132 -8.96 -10.81 -8.46
CA SER A 132 -7.83 -10.43 -7.62
C SER A 132 -7.38 -9.02 -7.98
N SER A 133 -7.13 -8.20 -7.00
CA SER A 133 -6.77 -6.81 -7.22
C SER A 133 -5.75 -6.33 -6.21
N GLU A 134 -4.76 -5.62 -6.71
CA GLU A 134 -3.78 -4.89 -5.92
C GLU A 134 -3.77 -3.42 -6.33
N THR A 135 -3.70 -2.53 -5.37
CA THR A 135 -3.61 -1.09 -5.63
C THR A 135 -2.76 -0.38 -4.59
N THR A 136 -2.00 0.62 -5.01
CA THR A 136 -1.32 1.54 -4.09
C THR A 136 -2.33 2.54 -3.57
N ILE A 137 -2.68 2.43 -2.29
CA ILE A 137 -3.65 3.33 -1.65
C ILE A 137 -3.00 4.61 -1.12
N ALA A 138 -1.72 4.56 -0.78
CA ALA A 138 -0.96 5.74 -0.39
C ALA A 138 0.49 5.61 -0.87
N ARG A 139 1.09 6.75 -1.27
CA ARG A 139 2.48 6.82 -1.72
C ARG A 139 3.29 7.74 -0.82
N GLY A 140 4.57 7.39 -0.63
CA GLY A 140 5.51 8.23 0.10
C GLY A 140 5.12 8.45 1.55
N GLN A 141 4.50 7.46 2.20
CA GLN A 141 4.18 7.54 3.62
C GLN A 141 5.44 7.45 4.46
N LYS A 142 5.54 8.30 5.49
CA LYS A 142 6.65 8.25 6.43
C LYS A 142 6.60 6.94 7.19
N CYS A 143 7.69 6.17 7.11
CA CYS A 143 7.92 4.99 7.94
C CYS A 143 8.75 5.40 9.15
N SER A 144 8.35 5.00 10.33
CA SER A 144 9.15 5.09 11.55
C SER A 144 9.44 3.71 12.09
N PHE A 145 10.66 3.53 12.56
CA PHE A 145 11.11 2.28 13.15
C PHE A 145 11.45 2.54 14.62
N LYS A 146 11.14 1.58 15.46
CA LYS A 146 11.58 1.55 16.88
C LYS A 146 12.53 0.39 17.07
N ILE A 147 13.61 0.62 17.82
CA ILE A 147 14.46 -0.45 18.30
C ILE A 147 14.00 -0.80 19.70
N GLN A 148 13.69 -2.08 19.93
CA GLN A 148 13.40 -2.63 21.25
C GLN A 148 14.36 -3.78 21.51
N GLY A 149 15.45 -3.52 22.24
CA GLY A 149 16.57 -4.43 22.39
C GLY A 149 17.17 -4.76 21.00
N ASP A 150 17.22 -6.04 20.64
CA ASP A 150 17.73 -6.49 19.34
C ASP A 150 16.70 -6.47 18.20
N LYS A 151 15.48 -5.99 18.47
CA LYS A 151 14.39 -5.97 17.49
C LYS A 151 14.22 -4.57 16.91
N VAL A 152 14.16 -4.48 15.59
CA VAL A 152 13.61 -3.30 14.92
C VAL A 152 12.13 -3.53 14.73
N ALA A 153 11.32 -2.80 15.46
CA ALA A 153 9.88 -2.79 15.28
C ALA A 153 9.48 -1.62 14.37
N TRP A 154 8.61 -1.89 13.43
CA TRP A 154 8.01 -0.85 12.62
C TRP A 154 6.80 -0.24 13.33
N ASN A 155 6.71 1.08 13.31
CA ASN A 155 5.59 1.81 13.85
C ASN A 155 4.48 1.82 12.79
N GLU A 156 3.49 0.95 12.95
CA GLU A 156 2.40 0.81 11.99
C GLU A 156 1.55 2.08 11.90
N PRO A 157 1.20 2.55 10.69
CA PRO A 157 0.19 3.58 10.53
C PRO A 157 -1.15 3.18 11.15
N PRO A 158 -1.93 4.12 11.73
CA PRO A 158 -3.21 3.81 12.40
C PRO A 158 -4.21 3.04 11.54
N VAL A 159 -4.15 3.20 10.21
CA VAL A 159 -5.00 2.45 9.26
C VAL A 159 -4.85 0.94 9.40
N PHE A 160 -3.67 0.44 9.80
CA PHE A 160 -3.45 -0.99 9.98
C PHE A 160 -4.26 -1.56 11.16
N CYS A 161 -4.45 -0.78 12.23
CA CYS A 161 -5.31 -1.19 13.35
C CYS A 161 -6.77 -1.31 12.92
N VAL A 162 -7.30 -0.29 12.24
CA VAL A 162 -8.67 -0.30 11.70
C VAL A 162 -8.88 -1.47 10.73
N PHE A 163 -7.88 -1.72 9.89
CA PHE A 163 -7.90 -2.80 8.93
C PHE A 163 -7.92 -4.19 9.59
N ARG A 164 -7.12 -4.40 10.64
CA ARG A 164 -7.14 -5.67 11.40
C ARG A 164 -8.49 -5.96 12.01
N GLU A 165 -9.17 -4.97 12.56
CA GLU A 165 -10.50 -5.15 13.14
C GLU A 165 -11.53 -5.53 12.08
N MET A 166 -11.51 -4.83 10.96
CA MET A 166 -12.49 -5.03 9.90
C MET A 166 -12.32 -6.36 9.15
N PHE A 167 -11.08 -6.79 8.92
CA PHE A 167 -10.75 -7.95 8.09
C PHE A 167 -10.18 -9.13 8.88
N LYS A 168 -10.39 -9.19 10.17
CA LYS A 168 -9.75 -10.10 11.14
C LYS A 168 -9.64 -11.56 10.70
N GLN A 169 -10.64 -12.09 10.00
CA GLN A 169 -10.68 -13.50 9.57
C GLN A 169 -10.08 -13.75 8.18
N MET A 170 -9.77 -12.70 7.43
CA MET A 170 -9.38 -12.77 6.02
C MET A 170 -7.96 -12.25 5.77
N ILE A 171 -7.25 -11.85 6.82
CA ILE A 171 -5.90 -11.29 6.69
C ILE A 171 -4.94 -12.39 6.27
N ASP A 172 -4.34 -12.21 5.10
CA ASP A 172 -3.17 -12.97 4.69
C ASP A 172 -1.94 -12.37 5.40
N ASN A 173 -1.37 -13.12 6.33
CA ASN A 173 -0.22 -12.68 7.12
C ASN A 173 1.04 -12.46 6.26
N GLU A 174 1.15 -13.08 5.08
CA GLU A 174 2.25 -12.82 4.15
C GLU A 174 2.14 -11.43 3.50
N TYR A 175 0.91 -10.92 3.38
CA TYR A 175 0.61 -9.63 2.76
C TYR A 175 0.12 -8.58 3.76
N PHE A 176 0.44 -8.77 5.04
CA PHE A 176 0.07 -7.80 6.06
C PHE A 176 1.31 -7.19 6.75
N GLY A 177 1.35 -5.86 6.79
CA GLY A 177 2.42 -5.12 7.45
C GLY A 177 3.56 -4.73 6.51
N LEU A 178 4.73 -5.28 6.74
CA LEU A 178 5.92 -5.00 5.94
C LEU A 178 5.97 -5.92 4.71
N ASN A 179 6.55 -5.43 3.62
CA ASN A 179 6.79 -6.29 2.45
C ASN A 179 7.81 -7.39 2.77
N LYS A 180 7.93 -8.40 1.89
CA LYS A 180 8.86 -9.53 2.08
C LYS A 180 10.30 -9.08 2.39
N LYS A 181 10.76 -7.98 1.76
CA LYS A 181 12.09 -7.42 2.00
C LYS A 181 12.25 -6.90 3.43
N LEU A 182 11.26 -6.17 3.94
CA LEU A 182 11.24 -5.66 5.30
C LEU A 182 10.88 -6.76 6.33
N GLN A 183 10.05 -7.74 5.93
CA GLN A 183 9.76 -8.93 6.75
C GLN A 183 10.97 -9.85 6.87
N SER A 184 11.76 -10.02 5.80
CA SER A 184 13.01 -10.80 5.88
C SER A 184 14.02 -10.16 6.82
N ILE A 185 14.09 -8.82 6.86
CA ILE A 185 14.91 -8.08 7.83
C ILE A 185 14.43 -8.32 9.26
N GLN A 186 13.13 -8.33 9.51
CA GLN A 186 12.57 -8.67 10.83
C GLN A 186 12.82 -10.13 11.18
N LYS A 187 12.63 -11.06 10.24
CA LYS A 187 12.85 -12.50 10.43
C LYS A 187 14.31 -12.81 10.66
N MET A 188 15.23 -12.24 9.87
CA MET A 188 16.67 -12.36 10.10
C MET A 188 17.06 -11.87 11.49
N LYS A 189 16.49 -10.78 11.98
CA LYS A 189 16.78 -10.32 13.34
C LYS A 189 16.27 -11.26 14.43
N TYR A 190 15.15 -11.90 14.21
CA TYR A 190 14.61 -12.87 15.15
C TYR A 190 15.45 -14.16 15.20
N GLU A 191 15.97 -14.59 14.08
CA GLU A 191 16.84 -15.79 13.96
C GLU A 191 18.32 -15.51 14.27
N ILE A 192 18.77 -14.25 14.18
CA ILE A 192 20.18 -13.82 14.27
C ILE A 192 20.56 -13.25 15.64
N THR A 193 19.85 -13.55 16.71
CA THR A 193 20.33 -13.22 18.07
C THR A 193 21.69 -13.85 18.40
N HIS A 194 22.22 -14.71 17.54
CA HIS A 194 23.50 -15.39 17.74
C HIS A 194 24.56 -15.10 16.66
N THR A 195 24.26 -14.31 15.62
CA THR A 195 25.20 -14.05 14.51
C THR A 195 25.20 -12.60 14.04
N GLU A 196 25.28 -11.66 14.97
CA GLU A 196 25.41 -10.22 14.67
C GLU A 196 26.68 -9.87 13.92
N ASN A 197 27.17 -10.57 12.98
CA ASN A 197 28.35 -10.20 12.20
C ASN A 197 28.42 -10.93 10.87
N ASN A 198 27.33 -11.47 10.38
CA ASN A 198 27.34 -12.12 9.08
C ASN A 198 26.91 -11.15 7.96
N TYR A 199 27.22 -11.56 6.75
CA TYR A 199 26.97 -10.79 5.54
C TYR A 199 25.47 -10.55 5.29
N ASP A 200 24.63 -11.53 5.58
CA ASP A 200 23.17 -11.44 5.42
C ASP A 200 22.54 -10.47 6.42
N TRP A 201 23.03 -10.47 7.67
CA TRP A 201 22.64 -9.47 8.65
C TRP A 201 22.98 -8.05 8.16
N ALA A 202 24.19 -7.86 7.62
CA ALA A 202 24.66 -6.57 7.14
C ALA A 202 23.83 -6.09 5.93
N LYS A 203 23.50 -6.99 4.98
CA LYS A 203 22.57 -6.68 3.88
C LYS A 203 21.20 -6.25 4.42
N GLY A 204 20.66 -6.98 5.40
CA GLY A 204 19.38 -6.65 6.03
C GLY A 204 19.36 -5.26 6.70
N ILE A 205 20.42 -4.91 7.46
CA ILE A 205 20.56 -3.59 8.08
C ILE A 205 20.64 -2.48 7.04
N MET A 206 21.31 -2.73 5.92
CA MET A 206 21.48 -1.79 4.82
C MET A 206 20.30 -1.80 3.84
N PHE A 207 19.23 -2.58 4.10
CA PHE A 207 18.05 -2.72 3.24
C PHE A 207 18.36 -3.27 1.83
N PHE A 208 19.36 -4.11 1.69
CA PHE A 208 19.61 -4.90 0.49
C PHE A 208 18.92 -6.26 0.59
N ASP A 209 18.57 -6.85 -0.55
CA ASP A 209 18.13 -8.25 -0.61
C ASP A 209 19.34 -9.18 -0.46
N THR A 210 19.11 -10.41 -0.03
CA THR A 210 20.18 -11.40 0.10
C THR A 210 20.91 -11.68 -1.21
N GLU A 211 20.22 -11.52 -2.33
CA GLU A 211 20.73 -11.70 -3.68
C GLU A 211 21.42 -10.46 -4.27
N ASP A 212 21.26 -9.29 -3.62
CA ASP A 212 21.90 -8.06 -4.07
C ASP A 212 23.42 -8.13 -3.88
N GLU A 213 24.19 -7.73 -4.89
CA GLU A 213 25.64 -7.59 -4.86
C GLU A 213 26.02 -6.10 -5.09
N PRO A 214 25.82 -5.25 -4.07
CA PRO A 214 26.02 -3.82 -4.23
C PRO A 214 27.51 -3.50 -4.38
N SER A 215 27.86 -2.64 -5.32
CA SER A 215 29.22 -2.11 -5.46
C SER A 215 29.64 -1.26 -4.26
N SER A 216 30.94 -1.10 -4.00
CA SER A 216 31.45 -0.23 -2.93
C SER A 216 30.95 1.22 -3.03
N ALA A 217 30.73 1.72 -4.24
CA ALA A 217 30.17 3.07 -4.45
C ALA A 217 28.71 3.14 -4.03
N GLU A 218 27.91 2.14 -4.35
CA GLU A 218 26.49 2.03 -3.93
C GLU A 218 26.38 1.86 -2.43
N LEU A 219 27.19 0.98 -1.82
CA LEU A 219 27.28 0.81 -0.38
C LEU A 219 27.57 2.11 0.33
N LYS A 220 28.59 2.86 -0.12
CA LYS A 220 28.96 4.15 0.46
C LYS A 220 27.85 5.18 0.34
N LYS A 221 27.22 5.27 -0.83
CA LYS A 221 26.09 6.17 -1.07
C LYS A 221 24.91 5.81 -0.16
N HIS A 222 24.59 4.54 -0.07
CA HIS A 222 23.47 4.03 0.73
C HIS A 222 23.71 4.25 2.22
N ARG A 223 24.91 3.90 2.72
CA ARG A 223 25.32 4.20 4.10
C ARG A 223 25.14 5.67 4.44
N ASN A 224 25.66 6.58 3.60
CA ASN A 224 25.58 8.01 3.87
C ASN A 224 24.14 8.51 3.94
N THR A 225 23.26 7.94 3.13
CA THR A 225 21.82 8.26 3.14
C THR A 225 21.16 7.75 4.42
N LEU A 226 21.48 6.52 4.86
CA LEU A 226 20.97 5.94 6.09
C LEU A 226 21.46 6.67 7.33
N VAL A 227 22.77 6.94 7.41
CA VAL A 227 23.35 7.68 8.54
C VAL A 227 22.72 9.07 8.65
N LYS A 228 22.52 9.80 7.56
CA LYS A 228 21.82 11.10 7.59
C LYS A 228 20.37 10.97 8.07
N ALA A 229 19.69 9.89 7.67
CA ALA A 229 18.30 9.65 8.07
C ALA A 229 18.13 9.33 9.57
N PHE A 230 19.17 8.75 10.19
CA PHE A 230 19.15 8.32 11.59
C PHE A 230 20.20 8.99 12.46
N HIS A 231 20.86 10.07 11.99
CA HIS A 231 21.87 10.75 12.79
C HIS A 231 21.24 11.36 14.05
N PRO A 232 21.80 11.13 15.24
CA PRO A 232 21.23 11.64 16.48
C PRO A 232 21.09 13.17 16.48
N ASP A 233 22.08 13.91 15.96
CA ASP A 233 22.06 15.38 15.92
C ASP A 233 21.05 15.97 14.91
N LEU A 234 20.53 15.18 13.97
CA LEU A 234 19.59 15.62 12.93
C LEU A 234 18.16 15.20 13.21
N ASN A 235 17.95 14.39 14.24
CA ASN A 235 16.64 13.87 14.63
C ASN A 235 16.31 14.31 16.05
N ASP A 236 15.01 14.36 16.36
CA ASP A 236 14.43 14.85 17.58
C ASP A 236 15.18 14.31 18.82
N ALA A 237 15.55 15.18 19.74
CA ALA A 237 16.27 14.85 20.99
C ALA A 237 15.58 13.76 21.86
N LEU A 238 14.29 13.51 21.64
CA LEU A 238 13.51 12.45 22.29
C LEU A 238 13.95 11.01 21.93
N HIS A 239 14.78 10.84 20.87
CA HIS A 239 15.20 9.54 20.34
C HIS A 239 16.72 9.43 20.13
N GLU A 240 17.51 10.25 20.80
CA GLU A 240 18.96 10.34 20.61
C GLU A 240 19.67 8.99 20.84
N GLU A 241 19.33 8.28 21.89
CA GLU A 241 19.91 6.97 22.20
C GLU A 241 19.55 5.92 21.17
N GLU A 242 18.28 5.85 20.74
CA GLU A 242 17.81 4.93 19.70
C GLU A 242 18.50 5.24 18.35
N ASN A 243 18.61 6.49 17.98
CA ASN A 243 19.27 6.93 16.74
C ASN A 243 20.77 6.63 16.75
N THR A 244 21.43 6.78 17.90
CA THR A 244 22.84 6.42 18.08
C THR A 244 23.05 4.92 17.86
N GLN A 245 22.20 4.07 18.43
CA GLN A 245 22.28 2.62 18.23
C GLN A 245 22.02 2.21 16.76
N ILE A 246 21.04 2.83 16.11
CA ILE A 246 20.76 2.59 14.68
C ILE A 246 21.97 2.97 13.84
N THR A 247 22.55 4.14 14.06
CA THR A 247 23.70 4.65 13.32
C THR A 247 24.92 3.75 13.50
N ALA A 248 25.19 3.26 14.73
CA ALA A 248 26.26 2.33 15.01
C ALA A 248 26.08 1.00 14.24
N ARG A 249 24.86 0.47 14.18
CA ARG A 249 24.56 -0.75 13.42
C ARG A 249 24.72 -0.57 11.92
N ILE A 250 24.30 0.58 11.37
CA ILE A 250 24.49 0.91 9.95
C ILE A 250 25.98 0.95 9.61
N ASN A 251 26.81 1.56 10.45
CA ASN A 251 28.25 1.63 10.23
C ASN A 251 28.89 0.23 10.27
N LYS A 252 28.54 -0.59 11.25
CA LYS A 252 29.02 -1.98 11.35
C LYS A 252 28.61 -2.84 10.15
N ALA A 253 27.37 -2.71 9.70
CA ALA A 253 26.88 -3.39 8.51
C ALA A 253 27.63 -2.97 7.24
N TYR A 254 27.91 -1.68 7.10
CA TYR A 254 28.71 -1.15 6.00
C TYR A 254 30.13 -1.73 6.00
N GLU A 255 30.78 -1.81 7.15
CA GLU A 255 32.14 -2.40 7.27
C GLU A 255 32.15 -3.86 6.80
N ILE A 256 31.19 -4.67 7.27
CA ILE A 256 31.07 -6.09 6.89
C ILE A 256 30.88 -6.23 5.36
N LEU A 257 29.99 -5.46 4.76
CA LEU A 257 29.72 -5.53 3.33
C LEU A 257 30.88 -5.00 2.48
N ASN A 258 31.56 -3.97 2.95
CA ASN A 258 32.68 -3.38 2.24
C ASN A 258 33.94 -4.26 2.30
N ASP A 259 34.15 -5.01 3.38
CA ASP A 259 35.24 -5.94 3.50
C ASP A 259 35.03 -7.24 2.70
N GLY A 260 33.77 -7.64 2.51
CA GLY A 260 33.41 -8.75 1.64
C GLY A 260 33.55 -8.43 0.14
N ASN A 261 33.68 -7.17 -0.22
CA ASN A 261 33.86 -6.68 -1.59
C ASN A 261 35.37 -6.48 -1.96
N LYS A 262 36.29 -6.81 -1.09
CA LYS A 262 37.76 -6.82 -1.36
C LYS A 262 38.21 -8.19 -1.78
#